data_6e27260f56a9e8a80c0898ca9d97ab8f
#
_entry.id   6e27260f56a9e8a80c0898ca9d97ab8f
#
_cell.length_a   1.000
_cell.length_b   1.000
_cell.length_c   1.000
_cell.angle_alpha   90.00
_cell.angle_beta   90.00
_cell.angle_gamma   90.00
#
_symmetry.space_group_name_H-M   'P 1'
#
loop_
_entity.id
_entity.type
_entity.pdbx_description
1 polymer ?
#
loop_
_entity_poly.entity_id
_entity_poly.type
_entity_poly.pdbx_seq_one_letter_code
_entity_poly.pdbx_strand_id
1 'polypeptide(L)'
;QGYSSAASDVYKRQNSLIPVIAVLLVLLFEALRPGRNGKMRLGLLIMAVCLAVTSVSVLPLTQKIYEKKAGNTLSSGVTAMSYLAMGMQEASRGCGWYNGFNIDTYDTAGMDTAIANEISRLAIDERLTYFREHPGYTADFYLHKHLSQWADGTYASRQATLATYGGRSAFFKEVYEGSLSGGYIEWCNAWQNVLYLGVLVFCIDSLKKRRKSKVVGHMADQTAGHTVGCTADQTAGHTAGRTADQMADQLGADRHDADRHGVDQLYVYVGLIAVLGGFLFHTFWEANSRYIFSYSLLLMPYCGTGVYTGLCRIRDGVRSRFH
;
A
#
# COMPACT_ATOMS: atom_id res chain seq x y z
N GLN A 1 -10.91 2.44 -30.93
CA GLN A 1 -11.23 1.57 -29.76
C GLN A 1 -10.04 0.71 -29.30
N GLY A 2 -9.09 0.37 -30.17
CA GLY A 2 -7.92 -0.45 -29.81
C GLY A 2 -6.93 0.22 -28.86
N TYR A 3 -6.78 1.55 -28.95
CA TYR A 3 -5.80 2.31 -28.13
C TYR A 3 -6.22 2.43 -26.66
N SER A 4 -7.50 2.58 -26.35
CA SER A 4 -7.97 2.69 -24.98
C SER A 4 -7.80 1.40 -24.18
N SER A 5 -7.84 0.24 -24.84
CA SER A 5 -7.61 -1.05 -24.18
C SER A 5 -6.13 -1.30 -23.87
N ALA A 6 -5.23 -0.97 -24.80
CA ALA A 6 -3.79 -1.14 -24.62
C ALA A 6 -3.24 -0.21 -23.51
N ALA A 7 -3.66 1.06 -23.47
CA ALA A 7 -3.30 2.00 -22.42
C ALA A 7 -3.79 1.53 -21.03
N SER A 8 -5.04 1.00 -20.96
CA SER A 8 -5.59 0.41 -19.73
C SER A 8 -4.79 -0.80 -19.25
N ASP A 9 -4.24 -1.60 -20.16
CA ASP A 9 -3.50 -2.82 -19.81
C ASP A 9 -2.09 -2.54 -19.29
N VAL A 10 -1.38 -1.56 -19.86
CA VAL A 10 -0.09 -1.10 -19.33
C VAL A 10 -0.24 -0.59 -17.91
N TYR A 11 -1.29 0.17 -17.65
CA TYR A 11 -1.57 0.72 -16.34
C TYR A 11 -1.90 -0.36 -15.28
N LYS A 12 -2.73 -1.34 -15.60
CA LYS A 12 -3.06 -2.46 -14.70
C LYS A 12 -1.80 -3.22 -14.26
N ARG A 13 -0.81 -3.32 -15.14
CA ARG A 13 0.46 -4.00 -14.87
C ARG A 13 1.33 -3.25 -13.85
N GLN A 14 1.41 -1.94 -13.94
CA GLN A 14 2.25 -1.13 -13.05
C GLN A 14 1.73 -1.15 -11.60
N ASN A 15 0.42 -1.04 -11.40
CA ASN A 15 -0.18 -1.12 -10.08
C ASN A 15 -0.04 -2.49 -9.41
N SER A 16 0.01 -3.58 -10.19
CA SER A 16 0.21 -4.92 -9.65
C SER A 16 1.59 -5.13 -9.03
N LEU A 17 2.59 -4.36 -9.43
CA LEU A 17 3.94 -4.44 -8.86
C LEU A 17 4.03 -3.88 -7.45
N ILE A 18 3.16 -2.95 -7.07
CA ILE A 18 3.19 -2.30 -5.75
C ILE A 18 2.96 -3.31 -4.62
N PRO A 19 1.91 -4.17 -4.65
CA PRO A 19 1.76 -5.24 -3.67
C PRO A 19 2.92 -6.24 -3.67
N VAL A 20 3.47 -6.56 -4.84
CA VAL A 20 4.63 -7.45 -4.96
C VAL A 20 5.84 -6.85 -4.23
N ILE A 21 6.13 -5.58 -4.46
CA ILE A 21 7.22 -4.86 -3.78
C ILE A 21 6.98 -4.86 -2.26
N ALA A 22 5.75 -4.62 -1.81
CA ALA A 22 5.41 -4.65 -0.39
C ALA A 22 5.69 -6.03 0.24
N VAL A 23 5.31 -7.12 -0.43
CA VAL A 23 5.60 -8.49 0.01
C VAL A 23 7.12 -8.75 0.03
N LEU A 24 7.84 -8.35 -1.03
CA LEU A 24 9.30 -8.49 -1.11
C LEU A 24 10.01 -7.77 0.04
N LEU A 25 9.61 -6.53 0.34
CA LEU A 25 10.16 -5.77 1.47
C LEU A 25 9.94 -6.49 2.79
N VAL A 26 8.75 -7.04 3.02
CA VAL A 26 8.44 -7.80 4.24
C VAL A 26 9.26 -9.09 4.33
N LEU A 27 9.37 -9.85 3.22
CA LEU A 27 10.17 -11.07 3.19
C LEU A 27 11.66 -10.79 3.46
N LEU A 28 12.22 -9.74 2.86
CA LEU A 28 13.60 -9.31 3.07
C LEU A 28 13.84 -8.85 4.52
N PHE A 29 12.93 -8.03 5.05
CA PHE A 29 13.03 -7.56 6.43
C PHE A 29 13.00 -8.72 7.43
N GLU A 30 12.10 -9.70 7.22
CA GLU A 30 12.04 -10.89 8.06
C GLU A 30 13.28 -11.79 7.89
N ALA A 31 13.82 -11.92 6.69
CA ALA A 31 15.06 -12.67 6.46
C ALA A 31 16.28 -12.04 7.16
N LEU A 32 16.31 -10.70 7.23
CA LEU A 32 17.41 -9.95 7.85
C LEU A 32 17.25 -9.78 9.38
N ARG A 33 16.12 -10.18 9.95
CA ARG A 33 15.84 -10.01 11.38
C ARG A 33 16.83 -10.78 12.24
N PRO A 34 17.45 -10.15 13.29
CA PRO A 34 18.35 -10.84 14.22
C PRO A 34 17.65 -12.01 14.93
N GLY A 35 18.39 -13.08 15.23
CA GLY A 35 17.87 -14.26 15.96
C GLY A 35 17.13 -15.30 15.11
N ARG A 36 16.93 -15.07 13.81
CA ARG A 36 16.31 -16.05 12.90
C ARG A 36 17.22 -17.25 12.63
N ASN A 37 16.64 -18.45 12.62
CA ASN A 37 17.33 -19.67 12.20
C ASN A 37 17.78 -19.56 10.74
N GLY A 38 19.01 -20.02 10.43
CA GLY A 38 19.59 -19.97 9.08
C GLY A 38 18.74 -20.66 8.01
N LYS A 39 18.11 -21.79 8.31
CA LYS A 39 17.20 -22.48 7.39
C LYS A 39 15.97 -21.62 7.04
N MET A 40 15.42 -20.92 8.03
CA MET A 40 14.27 -20.04 7.83
C MET A 40 14.65 -18.79 7.03
N ARG A 41 15.81 -18.20 7.29
CA ARG A 41 16.37 -17.10 6.47
C ARG A 41 16.50 -17.51 5.01
N LEU A 42 17.11 -18.67 4.77
CA LEU A 42 17.27 -19.18 3.41
C LEU A 42 15.92 -19.39 2.71
N GLY A 43 14.93 -19.95 3.39
CA GLY A 43 13.57 -20.14 2.86
C GLY A 43 12.89 -18.82 2.47
N LEU A 44 12.98 -17.78 3.32
CA LEU A 44 12.44 -16.47 3.03
C LEU A 44 13.15 -15.79 1.85
N LEU A 45 14.47 -15.91 1.75
CA LEU A 45 15.24 -15.40 0.63
C LEU A 45 14.90 -16.12 -0.68
N ILE A 46 14.77 -17.44 -0.65
CA ILE A 46 14.32 -18.22 -1.83
C ILE A 46 12.94 -17.75 -2.28
N MET A 47 11.97 -17.59 -1.35
CA MET A 47 10.65 -17.07 -1.68
C MET A 47 10.72 -15.67 -2.30
N ALA A 48 11.53 -14.76 -1.74
CA ALA A 48 11.70 -13.41 -2.28
C ALA A 48 12.30 -13.46 -3.69
N VAL A 49 13.33 -14.27 -3.93
CA VAL A 49 13.94 -14.43 -5.26
C VAL A 49 12.96 -15.03 -6.25
N CYS A 50 12.24 -16.09 -5.89
CA CYS A 50 11.22 -16.70 -6.75
C CYS A 50 10.13 -15.69 -7.13
N LEU A 51 9.63 -14.92 -6.16
CA LEU A 51 8.61 -13.88 -6.40
C LEU A 51 9.15 -12.78 -7.31
N ALA A 52 10.36 -12.29 -7.07
CA ALA A 52 10.99 -11.26 -7.90
C ALA A 52 11.22 -11.75 -9.33
N VAL A 53 11.81 -12.93 -9.49
CA VAL A 53 12.07 -13.54 -10.82
C VAL A 53 10.77 -13.77 -11.59
N THR A 54 9.75 -14.33 -10.95
CA THR A 54 8.44 -14.56 -11.58
C THR A 54 7.82 -13.23 -12.02
N SER A 55 7.82 -12.22 -11.14
CA SER A 55 7.20 -10.90 -11.43
C SER A 55 7.88 -10.18 -12.59
N VAL A 56 9.19 -10.32 -12.75
CA VAL A 56 9.95 -9.68 -13.84
C VAL A 56 9.90 -10.48 -15.14
N SER A 57 9.86 -11.83 -15.04
CA SER A 57 10.01 -12.72 -16.21
C SER A 57 8.71 -12.99 -16.96
N VAL A 58 7.56 -12.97 -16.29
CA VAL A 58 6.27 -13.35 -16.91
C VAL A 58 5.94 -12.50 -18.13
N LEU A 59 6.15 -11.17 -18.04
CA LEU A 59 5.83 -10.26 -19.14
C LEU A 59 6.69 -10.45 -20.38
N PRO A 60 8.03 -10.39 -20.30
CA PRO A 60 8.85 -10.58 -21.49
C PRO A 60 8.72 -12.00 -22.07
N LEU A 61 8.45 -13.00 -21.22
CA LEU A 61 8.22 -14.36 -21.70
C LEU A 61 6.91 -14.49 -22.48
N THR A 62 5.81 -13.93 -21.94
CA THR A 62 4.51 -13.91 -22.66
C THR A 62 4.59 -13.12 -23.95
N GLN A 63 5.28 -11.97 -23.93
CA GLN A 63 5.50 -11.18 -25.14
C GLN A 63 6.24 -11.98 -26.23
N LYS A 64 7.36 -12.63 -25.89
CA LYS A 64 8.13 -13.47 -26.82
C LYS A 64 7.31 -14.65 -27.38
N ILE A 65 6.48 -15.28 -26.52
CA ILE A 65 5.58 -16.37 -26.97
C ILE A 65 4.57 -15.83 -27.97
N TYR A 66 4.01 -14.65 -27.71
CA TYR A 66 3.03 -14.02 -28.58
C TYR A 66 3.65 -13.58 -29.90
N GLU A 67 4.81 -12.92 -29.89
CA GLU A 67 5.57 -12.52 -31.09
C GLU A 67 5.90 -13.73 -31.96
N LYS A 68 6.34 -14.85 -31.35
CA LYS A 68 6.61 -16.09 -32.07
C LYS A 68 5.36 -16.68 -32.74
N LYS A 69 4.18 -16.59 -32.09
CA LYS A 69 2.92 -17.07 -32.65
C LYS A 69 2.36 -16.13 -33.73
N ALA A 70 2.50 -14.84 -33.55
CA ALA A 70 2.00 -13.81 -34.46
C ALA A 70 2.90 -13.62 -35.71
N GLY A 71 4.15 -14.08 -35.63
CA GLY A 71 5.14 -13.86 -36.72
C GLY A 71 5.64 -12.41 -36.84
N ASN A 72 5.27 -11.54 -35.90
CA ASN A 72 5.60 -10.12 -35.90
C ASN A 72 6.14 -9.70 -34.54
N THR A 73 7.10 -8.76 -34.54
CA THR A 73 7.55 -8.09 -33.30
C THR A 73 6.51 -7.11 -32.83
N LEU A 74 6.21 -7.13 -31.52
CA LEU A 74 5.33 -6.15 -30.91
C LEU A 74 6.08 -4.83 -30.67
N SER A 75 5.46 -3.73 -31.06
CA SER A 75 5.94 -2.39 -30.66
C SER A 75 5.91 -2.26 -29.13
N SER A 76 6.89 -1.55 -28.58
CA SER A 76 6.93 -1.24 -27.14
C SER A 76 5.74 -0.37 -26.66
N GLY A 77 5.01 0.23 -27.60
CA GLY A 77 3.82 1.04 -27.34
C GLY A 77 4.11 2.33 -26.60
N VAL A 78 3.07 2.87 -25.96
CA VAL A 78 3.14 4.10 -25.17
C VAL A 78 4.08 3.91 -23.97
N THR A 79 4.98 4.87 -23.77
CA THR A 79 6.06 4.76 -22.80
C THR A 79 5.63 5.05 -21.38
N ALA A 80 6.35 4.49 -20.40
CA ALA A 80 6.18 4.81 -18.99
C ALA A 80 6.47 6.30 -18.68
N MET A 81 7.41 6.90 -19.43
CA MET A 81 7.75 8.32 -19.29
C MET A 81 6.60 9.24 -19.65
N SER A 82 5.77 8.89 -20.65
CA SER A 82 4.58 9.69 -21.01
C SER A 82 3.52 9.70 -19.90
N TYR A 83 3.36 8.58 -19.17
CA TYR A 83 2.48 8.55 -18.00
C TYR A 83 3.02 9.36 -16.83
N LEU A 84 4.35 9.36 -16.65
CA LEU A 84 5.00 10.18 -15.63
C LEU A 84 4.84 11.67 -15.96
N ALA A 85 5.11 12.08 -17.20
CA ALA A 85 4.91 13.44 -17.66
C ALA A 85 3.46 13.90 -17.48
N MET A 86 2.51 13.07 -17.89
CA MET A 86 1.08 13.32 -17.73
C MET A 86 0.67 13.48 -16.26
N GLY A 87 1.25 12.66 -15.36
CA GLY A 87 1.01 12.75 -13.92
C GLY A 87 1.47 14.05 -13.27
N MET A 88 2.31 14.83 -13.95
CA MET A 88 2.83 16.14 -13.52
C MET A 88 2.13 17.32 -14.21
N GLN A 89 1.12 17.06 -15.02
CA GLN A 89 0.37 18.07 -15.77
C GLN A 89 -1.03 18.27 -15.20
N GLU A 90 -1.64 19.39 -15.57
CA GLU A 90 -3.04 19.65 -15.28
C GLU A 90 -3.95 18.95 -16.30
N ALA A 91 -5.12 18.59 -15.85
CA ALA A 91 -6.17 18.04 -16.68
C ALA A 91 -7.53 18.64 -16.30
N SER A 92 -8.51 18.50 -17.16
CA SER A 92 -9.86 19.02 -16.93
C SER A 92 -10.54 18.49 -15.67
N ARG A 93 -10.12 17.33 -15.17
CA ARG A 93 -10.66 16.68 -13.96
C ARG A 93 -9.87 16.97 -12.70
N GLY A 94 -8.64 17.46 -12.83
CA GLY A 94 -7.75 17.76 -11.70
C GLY A 94 -6.29 17.57 -12.05
N CYS A 95 -5.44 17.94 -11.11
CA CYS A 95 -3.99 17.84 -11.25
C CYS A 95 -3.55 16.39 -11.41
N GLY A 96 -2.73 16.09 -12.42
CA GLY A 96 -2.18 14.79 -12.70
C GLY A 96 -3.15 13.74 -13.23
N TRP A 97 -4.39 14.11 -13.54
CA TRP A 97 -5.38 13.21 -14.16
C TRP A 97 -5.06 13.00 -15.64
N TYR A 98 -5.69 11.97 -16.23
CA TYR A 98 -5.58 11.68 -17.65
C TYR A 98 -5.99 12.91 -18.51
N ASN A 99 -5.08 13.37 -19.37
CA ASN A 99 -5.27 14.48 -20.28
C ASN A 99 -4.98 14.16 -21.76
N GLY A 100 -4.66 12.87 -22.06
CA GLY A 100 -4.35 12.43 -23.42
C GLY A 100 -2.87 12.53 -23.80
N PHE A 101 -2.04 13.22 -23.03
CA PHE A 101 -0.63 13.48 -23.33
C PHE A 101 0.16 12.23 -23.76
N ASN A 102 -0.10 11.10 -23.13
CA ASN A 102 0.59 9.85 -23.39
C ASN A 102 0.29 9.29 -24.80
N ILE A 103 -0.93 9.44 -25.30
CA ILE A 103 -1.34 9.01 -26.64
C ILE A 103 -0.89 10.04 -27.66
N ASP A 104 -1.17 11.31 -27.41
CA ASP A 104 -0.82 12.42 -28.32
C ASP A 104 0.71 12.47 -28.58
N THR A 105 1.51 12.25 -27.54
CA THR A 105 2.97 12.18 -27.66
C THR A 105 3.41 11.00 -28.52
N TYR A 106 2.81 9.83 -28.35
CA TYR A 106 3.14 8.63 -29.12
C TYR A 106 2.75 8.77 -30.58
N ASP A 107 1.59 9.34 -30.86
CA ASP A 107 1.11 9.62 -32.23
C ASP A 107 1.97 10.69 -32.91
N THR A 108 2.31 11.77 -32.18
CA THR A 108 3.22 12.84 -32.68
C THR A 108 4.61 12.29 -33.00
N ALA A 109 5.07 11.31 -32.22
CA ALA A 109 6.34 10.60 -32.49
C ALA A 109 6.28 9.60 -33.66
N GLY A 110 5.17 9.54 -34.41
CA GLY A 110 4.98 8.57 -35.48
C GLY A 110 4.98 7.12 -34.99
N MET A 111 4.51 6.89 -33.76
CA MET A 111 4.51 5.61 -33.05
C MET A 111 5.92 5.09 -32.73
N ASP A 112 6.94 5.96 -32.76
CA ASP A 112 8.29 5.64 -32.33
C ASP A 112 8.44 5.87 -30.82
N THR A 113 8.67 4.77 -30.09
CA THR A 113 8.84 4.77 -28.65
C THR A 113 10.05 5.58 -28.17
N ALA A 114 11.14 5.63 -28.93
CA ALA A 114 12.34 6.36 -28.54
C ALA A 114 12.12 7.87 -28.65
N ILE A 115 11.48 8.31 -29.73
CA ILE A 115 11.10 9.73 -29.94
C ILE A 115 10.06 10.15 -28.87
N ALA A 116 9.05 9.32 -28.62
CA ALA A 116 8.04 9.58 -27.59
C ALA A 116 8.65 9.69 -26.18
N ASN A 117 9.67 8.89 -25.88
CA ASN A 117 10.43 9.01 -24.62
C ASN A 117 11.15 10.34 -24.50
N GLU A 118 11.79 10.80 -25.57
CA GLU A 118 12.52 12.08 -25.55
C GLU A 118 11.58 13.27 -25.38
N ILE A 119 10.46 13.29 -26.09
CA ILE A 119 9.42 14.32 -25.91
C ILE A 119 8.91 14.31 -24.46
N SER A 120 8.64 13.14 -23.91
CA SER A 120 8.15 13.00 -22.54
C SER A 120 9.19 13.44 -21.50
N ARG A 121 10.48 13.16 -21.73
CA ARG A 121 11.58 13.61 -20.87
C ARG A 121 11.68 15.14 -20.85
N LEU A 122 11.61 15.78 -22.00
CA LEU A 122 11.61 17.24 -22.08
C LEU A 122 10.43 17.86 -21.33
N ALA A 123 9.24 17.29 -21.48
CA ALA A 123 8.05 17.74 -20.75
C ALA A 123 8.21 17.57 -19.22
N ILE A 124 8.85 16.49 -18.75
CA ILE A 124 9.16 16.28 -17.32
C ILE A 124 10.16 17.35 -16.84
N ASP A 125 11.23 17.59 -17.58
CA ASP A 125 12.26 18.57 -17.20
C ASP A 125 11.69 20.00 -17.12
N GLU A 126 10.80 20.36 -18.05
CA GLU A 126 10.06 21.62 -18.01
C GLU A 126 9.18 21.74 -16.77
N ARG A 127 8.40 20.69 -16.46
CA ARG A 127 7.52 20.69 -15.27
C ARG A 127 8.31 20.72 -13.96
N LEU A 128 9.42 20.00 -13.87
CA LEU A 128 10.28 20.02 -12.68
C LEU A 128 10.91 21.41 -12.48
N THR A 129 11.30 22.09 -13.55
CA THR A 129 11.81 23.46 -13.49
C THR A 129 10.71 24.39 -13.00
N TYR A 130 9.52 24.32 -13.58
CA TYR A 130 8.37 25.13 -13.17
C TYR A 130 8.02 24.91 -11.69
N PHE A 131 7.97 23.65 -11.23
CA PHE A 131 7.70 23.32 -9.84
C PHE A 131 8.75 23.89 -8.88
N ARG A 132 10.02 23.91 -9.27
CA ARG A 132 11.09 24.47 -8.44
C ARG A 132 10.98 25.99 -8.33
N GLU A 133 10.60 26.66 -9.41
CA GLU A 133 10.45 28.10 -9.46
C GLU A 133 9.16 28.58 -8.76
N HIS A 134 8.14 27.72 -8.66
CA HIS A 134 6.83 28.04 -8.11
C HIS A 134 6.43 27.11 -6.96
N PRO A 135 7.12 27.15 -5.80
CA PRO A 135 6.89 26.18 -4.71
C PRO A 135 5.47 26.21 -4.11
N GLY A 136 4.83 27.39 -4.08
CA GLY A 136 3.44 27.53 -3.64
C GLY A 136 2.47 26.79 -4.57
N TYR A 137 2.60 26.98 -5.87
CA TYR A 137 1.84 26.25 -6.87
C TYR A 137 2.11 24.74 -6.78
N THR A 138 3.35 24.34 -6.55
CA THR A 138 3.73 22.93 -6.45
C THR A 138 3.02 22.25 -5.27
N ALA A 139 3.00 22.89 -4.12
CA ALA A 139 2.30 22.39 -2.95
C ALA A 139 0.78 22.25 -3.23
N ASP A 140 0.19 23.25 -3.85
CA ASP A 140 -1.23 23.26 -4.22
C ASP A 140 -1.55 22.18 -5.26
N PHE A 141 -0.73 22.04 -6.29
CA PHE A 141 -0.85 20.99 -7.30
C PHE A 141 -0.89 19.58 -6.69
N TYR A 142 0.08 19.25 -5.84
CA TYR A 142 0.14 17.92 -5.22
C TYR A 142 -0.96 17.71 -4.18
N LEU A 143 -1.34 18.74 -3.44
CA LEU A 143 -2.48 18.67 -2.54
C LEU A 143 -3.77 18.33 -3.28
N HIS A 144 -4.10 19.09 -4.33
CA HIS A 144 -5.30 18.86 -5.15
C HIS A 144 -5.24 17.51 -5.87
N LYS A 145 -4.07 17.11 -6.36
CA LYS A 145 -3.85 15.80 -6.96
C LYS A 145 -4.22 14.67 -6.00
N HIS A 146 -3.69 14.70 -4.77
CA HIS A 146 -3.98 13.67 -3.78
C HIS A 146 -5.42 13.73 -3.28
N LEU A 147 -5.97 14.91 -3.03
CA LEU A 147 -7.36 15.05 -2.61
C LEU A 147 -8.32 14.50 -3.66
N SER A 148 -8.15 14.88 -4.95
CA SER A 148 -9.00 14.39 -6.03
C SER A 148 -8.95 12.88 -6.23
N GLN A 149 -7.84 12.25 -5.84
CA GLN A 149 -7.65 10.82 -5.98
C GLN A 149 -8.11 10.03 -4.75
N TRP A 150 -7.72 10.48 -3.53
CA TRP A 150 -7.90 9.71 -2.30
C TRP A 150 -9.15 10.09 -1.51
N ALA A 151 -9.80 11.21 -1.82
CA ALA A 151 -11.02 11.65 -1.15
C ALA A 151 -12.32 11.44 -1.98
N ASP A 152 -12.24 10.75 -3.13
CA ASP A 152 -13.39 10.38 -3.93
C ASP A 152 -13.87 8.98 -3.58
N GLY A 153 -14.87 8.88 -2.70
CA GLY A 153 -15.48 7.61 -2.28
C GLY A 153 -16.24 6.90 -3.40
N THR A 154 -16.53 7.57 -4.51
CA THR A 154 -17.17 6.94 -5.68
C THR A 154 -16.19 6.14 -6.53
N TYR A 155 -14.88 6.31 -6.31
CA TYR A 155 -13.81 5.69 -7.10
C TYR A 155 -13.99 5.90 -8.61
N ALA A 156 -14.39 7.09 -9.02
CA ALA A 156 -14.71 7.46 -10.40
C ALA A 156 -15.76 6.55 -11.07
N SER A 157 -16.58 5.81 -10.31
CA SER A 157 -17.60 4.89 -10.87
C SER A 157 -18.60 5.62 -11.76
N ARG A 158 -19.00 6.84 -11.39
CA ARG A 158 -19.91 7.67 -12.21
C ARG A 158 -19.32 7.92 -13.60
N GLN A 159 -18.10 8.45 -13.65
CA GLN A 159 -17.43 8.82 -14.90
C GLN A 159 -17.15 7.58 -15.78
N ALA A 160 -16.68 6.49 -15.16
CA ALA A 160 -16.40 5.25 -15.88
C ALA A 160 -17.69 4.65 -16.48
N THR A 161 -18.77 4.67 -15.72
CA THR A 161 -20.07 4.14 -16.16
C THR A 161 -20.72 5.04 -17.21
N LEU A 162 -20.63 6.35 -17.06
CA LEU A 162 -21.21 7.32 -18.00
C LEU A 162 -20.52 7.26 -19.37
N ALA A 163 -19.21 7.01 -19.40
CA ALA A 163 -18.45 6.94 -20.65
C ALA A 163 -18.69 5.65 -21.47
N THR A 164 -19.17 4.56 -20.83
CA THR A 164 -19.06 3.22 -21.44
C THR A 164 -20.39 2.65 -21.94
N TYR A 165 -21.57 3.13 -21.52
CA TYR A 165 -22.83 2.45 -21.79
C TYR A 165 -23.97 3.34 -22.29
N GLY A 166 -24.40 3.12 -23.56
CA GLY A 166 -25.54 3.77 -24.18
C GLY A 166 -26.93 3.26 -23.76
N GLY A 167 -27.04 2.11 -23.10
CA GLY A 167 -28.30 1.41 -22.81
C GLY A 167 -28.60 1.22 -21.33
N ARG A 168 -28.50 2.27 -20.50
CA ARG A 168 -28.68 2.15 -19.04
C ARG A 168 -30.14 2.15 -18.64
N SER A 169 -30.45 1.39 -17.56
CA SER A 169 -31.78 1.47 -16.94
C SER A 169 -32.04 2.88 -16.38
N ALA A 170 -33.32 3.27 -16.33
CA ALA A 170 -33.74 4.56 -15.77
C ALA A 170 -33.23 4.75 -14.32
N PHE A 171 -33.17 3.67 -13.53
CA PHE A 171 -32.63 3.70 -12.17
C PHE A 171 -31.16 4.13 -12.13
N PHE A 172 -30.30 3.56 -13.00
CA PHE A 172 -28.87 3.94 -13.02
C PHE A 172 -28.67 5.40 -13.47
N LYS A 173 -29.51 5.89 -14.39
CA LYS A 173 -29.46 7.31 -14.77
C LYS A 173 -29.80 8.20 -13.59
N GLU A 174 -30.82 7.85 -12.81
CA GLU A 174 -31.23 8.60 -11.65
C GLU A 174 -30.16 8.64 -10.55
N VAL A 175 -29.47 7.50 -10.30
CA VAL A 175 -28.39 7.40 -9.29
C VAL A 175 -27.13 8.15 -9.73
N TYR A 176 -26.76 8.15 -11.01
CA TYR A 176 -25.50 8.72 -11.45
C TYR A 176 -25.60 10.15 -11.96
N GLU A 177 -26.75 10.56 -12.48
CA GLU A 177 -26.96 11.85 -13.14
C GLU A 177 -28.18 12.61 -12.58
N GLY A 178 -29.15 11.92 -12.02
CA GLY A 178 -30.41 12.49 -11.56
C GLY A 178 -30.40 12.95 -10.10
N SER A 179 -31.60 13.03 -9.51
CA SER A 179 -31.83 13.54 -8.15
C SER A 179 -31.15 12.72 -7.04
N LEU A 180 -30.93 11.41 -7.25
CA LEU A 180 -30.27 10.53 -6.30
C LEU A 180 -28.74 10.66 -6.30
N SER A 181 -28.14 11.36 -7.27
CA SER A 181 -26.69 11.44 -7.46
C SER A 181 -25.97 12.05 -6.25
N GLY A 182 -26.53 13.12 -5.67
CA GLY A 182 -25.94 13.72 -4.45
C GLY A 182 -25.89 12.75 -3.29
N GLY A 183 -27.01 12.11 -2.98
CA GLY A 183 -27.07 11.12 -1.90
C GLY A 183 -26.15 9.91 -2.12
N TYR A 184 -25.99 9.47 -3.36
CA TYR A 184 -25.03 8.41 -3.72
C TYR A 184 -23.58 8.82 -3.42
N ILE A 185 -23.19 10.03 -3.82
CA ILE A 185 -21.83 10.55 -3.56
C ILE A 185 -21.59 10.67 -2.06
N GLU A 186 -22.50 11.25 -1.31
CA GLU A 186 -22.38 11.41 0.13
C GLU A 186 -22.29 10.07 0.85
N TRP A 187 -23.09 9.08 0.44
CA TRP A 187 -23.03 7.73 0.98
C TRP A 187 -21.67 7.07 0.72
N CYS A 188 -21.14 7.16 -0.51
CA CYS A 188 -19.83 6.63 -0.85
C CYS A 188 -18.71 7.29 -0.03
N ASN A 189 -18.75 8.61 0.11
CA ASN A 189 -17.77 9.38 0.89
C ASN A 189 -17.86 9.05 2.39
N ALA A 190 -19.06 8.85 2.93
CA ALA A 190 -19.24 8.43 4.31
C ALA A 190 -18.59 7.05 4.59
N TRP A 191 -18.78 6.10 3.69
CA TRP A 191 -18.13 4.79 3.78
C TRP A 191 -16.60 4.89 3.70
N GLN A 192 -16.07 5.71 2.82
CA GLN A 192 -14.64 5.95 2.71
C GLN A 192 -14.07 6.59 3.99
N ASN A 193 -14.79 7.53 4.60
CA ASN A 193 -14.41 8.12 5.88
C ASN A 193 -14.41 7.08 7.00
N VAL A 194 -15.40 6.19 7.08
CA VAL A 194 -15.42 5.08 8.04
C VAL A 194 -14.21 4.16 7.85
N LEU A 195 -13.86 3.85 6.59
CA LEU A 195 -12.68 3.06 6.26
C LEU A 195 -11.41 3.70 6.82
N TYR A 196 -11.17 4.98 6.54
CA TYR A 196 -9.98 5.70 6.98
C TYR A 196 -9.93 5.89 8.50
N LEU A 197 -11.05 6.21 9.14
CA LEU A 197 -11.12 6.31 10.60
C LEU A 197 -10.85 4.97 11.28
N GLY A 198 -11.40 3.88 10.77
CA GLY A 198 -11.12 2.54 11.29
C GLY A 198 -9.64 2.18 11.19
N VAL A 199 -9.01 2.45 10.04
CA VAL A 199 -7.55 2.24 9.85
C VAL A 199 -6.75 3.11 10.82
N LEU A 200 -7.13 4.36 11.01
CA LEU A 200 -6.45 5.27 11.97
C LEU A 200 -6.53 4.72 13.39
N VAL A 201 -7.70 4.26 13.84
CA VAL A 201 -7.87 3.63 15.17
C VAL A 201 -6.99 2.39 15.30
N PHE A 202 -6.93 1.54 14.29
CA PHE A 202 -6.04 0.37 14.23
C PHE A 202 -4.57 0.78 14.38
N CYS A 203 -4.11 1.78 13.63
CA CYS A 203 -2.72 2.26 13.69
C CYS A 203 -2.38 2.80 15.09
N ILE A 204 -3.24 3.63 15.67
CA ILE A 204 -3.05 4.18 17.02
C ILE A 204 -2.98 3.06 18.07
N ASP A 205 -3.87 2.08 18.00
CA ASP A 205 -3.89 0.94 18.92
C ASP A 205 -2.62 0.10 18.81
N SER A 206 -2.20 -0.20 17.59
CA SER A 206 -0.98 -0.95 17.30
C SER A 206 0.26 -0.26 17.83
N LEU A 207 0.37 1.07 17.67
CA LEU A 207 1.47 1.87 18.21
C LEU A 207 1.48 1.88 19.77
N LYS A 208 0.30 1.98 20.40
CA LYS A 208 0.19 1.92 21.86
C LYS A 208 0.60 0.54 22.41
N LYS A 209 0.19 -0.54 21.77
CA LYS A 209 0.59 -1.91 22.16
C LYS A 209 2.11 -2.10 22.05
N ARG A 210 2.73 -1.64 20.97
CA ARG A 210 4.19 -1.70 20.78
C ARG A 210 4.95 -0.91 21.85
N ARG A 211 4.47 0.29 22.23
CA ARG A 211 5.10 1.08 23.29
C ARG A 211 5.02 0.36 24.64
N LYS A 212 3.87 -0.22 25.01
CA LYS A 212 3.72 -0.98 26.25
C LYS A 212 4.65 -2.20 26.29
N SER A 213 4.73 -2.97 25.21
CA SER A 213 5.62 -4.14 25.13
C SER A 213 7.10 -3.78 25.31
N LYS A 214 7.56 -2.67 24.72
CA LYS A 214 8.94 -2.19 24.91
C LYS A 214 9.23 -1.76 26.35
N VAL A 215 8.29 -1.09 27.01
CA VAL A 215 8.46 -0.66 28.42
C VAL A 215 8.52 -1.86 29.35
N VAL A 216 7.65 -2.86 29.15
CA VAL A 216 7.66 -4.10 29.95
C VAL A 216 8.94 -4.89 29.72
N GLY A 217 9.41 -5.02 28.47
CA GLY A 217 10.69 -5.66 28.16
C GLY A 217 11.89 -4.96 28.81
N HIS A 218 11.90 -3.63 28.83
CA HIS A 218 13.01 -2.88 29.45
C HIS A 218 12.98 -2.99 30.99
N MET A 219 11.79 -3.04 31.60
CA MET A 219 11.66 -3.28 33.05
C MET A 219 12.09 -4.73 33.41
N ALA A 220 11.75 -5.71 32.59
CA ALA A 220 12.20 -7.09 32.82
C ALA A 220 13.72 -7.26 32.73
N ASP A 221 14.37 -6.59 31.76
CA ASP A 221 15.84 -6.58 31.64
C ASP A 221 16.53 -5.88 32.83
N GLN A 222 15.95 -4.79 33.32
CA GLN A 222 16.50 -4.12 34.52
C GLN A 222 16.33 -4.96 35.79
N THR A 223 15.21 -5.67 35.93
CA THR A 223 14.97 -6.55 37.08
C THR A 223 15.87 -7.78 37.05
N ALA A 224 16.12 -8.36 35.88
CA ALA A 224 17.06 -9.47 35.70
C ALA A 224 18.52 -9.07 35.97
N GLY A 225 18.93 -7.85 35.57
CA GLY A 225 20.25 -7.30 35.86
C GLY A 225 20.50 -7.01 37.36
N HIS A 226 19.44 -6.69 38.10
CA HIS A 226 19.56 -6.44 39.56
C HIS A 226 19.59 -7.74 40.39
N THR A 227 18.98 -8.81 39.94
CA THR A 227 18.94 -10.10 40.67
C THR A 227 20.23 -10.89 40.55
N VAL A 228 21.06 -10.64 39.53
CA VAL A 228 22.38 -11.30 39.37
C VAL A 228 23.47 -10.65 40.22
N GLY A 229 23.23 -9.44 40.75
CA GLY A 229 24.19 -8.70 41.56
C GLY A 229 24.14 -8.95 43.09
N CYS A 230 23.15 -9.65 43.60
CA CYS A 230 22.92 -9.78 45.06
C CYS A 230 22.64 -11.22 45.48
N THR A 231 23.50 -12.19 45.20
CA THR A 231 23.55 -13.42 46.02
C THR A 231 24.79 -14.24 45.61
N ALA A 232 25.96 -13.84 46.06
CA ALA A 232 27.05 -14.73 46.31
C ALA A 232 27.27 -14.76 47.83
N ASP A 233 26.42 -15.50 48.55
CA ASP A 233 26.82 -16.08 49.84
C ASP A 233 26.03 -17.38 50.07
N GLN A 234 26.79 -18.33 50.60
CA GLN A 234 26.55 -19.73 50.79
C GLN A 234 25.29 -20.06 51.62
N THR A 235 24.55 -21.02 51.21
CA THR A 235 23.88 -22.13 51.86
C THR A 235 22.52 -22.42 51.26
N ALA A 236 22.39 -23.49 50.50
CA ALA A 236 21.29 -24.45 50.37
C ALA A 236 21.26 -25.06 48.96
N GLY A 237 22.10 -26.03 48.73
CA GLY A 237 21.98 -26.92 47.58
C GLY A 237 20.77 -27.83 47.79
N HIS A 238 19.92 -27.89 46.83
CA HIS A 238 18.90 -28.85 46.38
C HIS A 238 17.51 -28.33 46.03
N THR A 239 17.08 -27.15 46.46
CA THR A 239 15.78 -26.61 46.05
C THR A 239 15.88 -25.48 45.01
N ALA A 240 17.05 -24.83 44.90
CA ALA A 240 17.27 -23.73 43.97
C ALA A 240 17.45 -24.16 42.50
N GLY A 241 17.88 -25.39 42.23
CA GLY A 241 18.05 -25.91 40.86
C GLY A 241 16.75 -26.07 40.09
N ARG A 242 15.68 -26.58 40.77
CA ARG A 242 14.37 -26.79 40.11
C ARG A 242 13.63 -25.50 39.79
N THR A 243 13.80 -24.47 40.61
CA THR A 243 13.16 -23.15 40.35
C THR A 243 13.90 -22.37 39.29
N ALA A 244 15.24 -22.51 39.19
CA ALA A 244 16.02 -21.85 38.15
C ALA A 244 15.76 -22.49 36.75
N ASP A 245 15.67 -23.82 36.68
CA ASP A 245 15.35 -24.53 35.44
C ASP A 245 13.89 -24.27 34.98
N GLN A 246 12.92 -24.22 35.91
CA GLN A 246 11.55 -23.83 35.60
C GLN A 246 11.40 -22.37 35.18
N MET A 247 12.15 -21.44 35.78
CA MET A 247 12.21 -20.04 35.33
C MET A 247 12.90 -19.90 33.98
N ALA A 248 13.96 -20.66 33.71
CA ALA A 248 14.65 -20.66 32.41
C ALA A 248 13.75 -21.22 31.29
N ASP A 249 12.99 -22.29 31.59
CA ASP A 249 12.02 -22.84 30.65
C ASP A 249 10.83 -21.90 30.42
N GLN A 250 10.31 -21.23 31.45
CA GLN A 250 9.28 -20.22 31.29
C GLN A 250 9.77 -18.98 30.53
N LEU A 251 10.97 -18.47 30.81
CA LEU A 251 11.61 -17.38 30.07
C LEU A 251 11.91 -17.79 28.62
N GLY A 252 12.25 -19.04 28.38
CA GLY A 252 12.41 -19.63 27.03
C GLY A 252 11.09 -19.72 26.27
N ALA A 253 10.01 -20.15 26.94
CA ALA A 253 8.65 -20.20 26.39
C ALA A 253 8.10 -18.78 26.10
N ASP A 254 8.27 -17.85 27.03
CA ASP A 254 7.85 -16.46 26.85
C ASP A 254 8.64 -15.74 25.74
N ARG A 255 9.94 -16.06 25.56
CA ARG A 255 10.72 -15.60 24.40
C ARG A 255 10.23 -16.21 23.10
N HIS A 256 9.90 -17.49 23.10
CA HIS A 256 9.39 -18.17 21.91
C HIS A 256 8.00 -17.65 21.49
N ASP A 257 7.14 -17.32 22.46
CA ASP A 257 5.84 -16.70 22.20
C ASP A 257 5.96 -15.21 21.80
N ALA A 258 6.88 -14.47 22.39
CA ALA A 258 7.18 -13.09 21.98
C ALA A 258 7.75 -13.04 20.55
N ASP A 259 8.59 -14.02 20.17
CA ASP A 259 9.09 -14.14 18.80
C ASP A 259 8.02 -14.60 17.81
N ARG A 260 7.12 -15.50 18.19
CA ARG A 260 5.94 -15.85 17.37
C ARG A 260 5.02 -14.65 17.16
N HIS A 261 4.65 -13.92 18.22
CA HIS A 261 3.85 -12.71 18.10
C HIS A 261 4.53 -11.60 17.30
N GLY A 262 5.85 -11.55 17.29
CA GLY A 262 6.61 -10.60 16.47
C GLY A 262 6.56 -10.92 14.97
N VAL A 263 6.49 -12.20 14.60
CA VAL A 263 6.41 -12.65 13.19
C VAL A 263 5.03 -12.38 12.62
N ASP A 264 3.98 -12.71 13.38
CA ASP A 264 2.60 -12.50 12.95
C ASP A 264 2.28 -11.02 12.73
N GLN A 265 2.99 -10.11 13.43
CA GLN A 265 2.76 -8.67 13.33
C GLN A 265 3.29 -8.04 12.03
N LEU A 266 4.38 -8.54 11.42
CA LEU A 266 4.92 -7.89 10.22
C LEU A 266 4.10 -8.18 8.97
N TYR A 267 3.60 -9.41 8.82
CA TYR A 267 2.70 -9.78 7.72
C TYR A 267 1.39 -8.96 7.76
N VAL A 268 0.94 -8.59 8.97
CA VAL A 268 -0.22 -7.72 9.15
C VAL A 268 -0.01 -6.34 8.51
N TYR A 269 1.21 -5.86 8.33
CA TYR A 269 1.46 -4.54 7.74
C TYR A 269 1.68 -4.55 6.22
N VAL A 270 1.70 -5.71 5.56
CA VAL A 270 1.89 -5.78 4.09
C VAL A 270 0.90 -4.89 3.34
N GLY A 271 -0.38 -4.96 3.72
CA GLY A 271 -1.41 -4.13 3.10
C GLY A 271 -1.18 -2.62 3.30
N LEU A 272 -0.78 -2.21 4.51
CA LEU A 272 -0.46 -0.80 4.77
C LEU A 272 0.79 -0.33 4.01
N ILE A 273 1.82 -1.19 3.89
CA ILE A 273 3.02 -0.90 3.10
C ILE A 273 2.65 -0.77 1.61
N ALA A 274 1.78 -1.65 1.10
CA ALA A 274 1.29 -1.57 -0.27
C ALA A 274 0.49 -0.27 -0.52
N VAL A 275 -0.38 0.12 0.41
CA VAL A 275 -1.12 1.39 0.32
C VAL A 275 -0.19 2.60 0.35
N LEU A 276 0.81 2.61 1.24
CA LEU A 276 1.82 3.67 1.29
C LEU A 276 2.64 3.72 -0.01
N GLY A 277 3.03 2.55 -0.53
CA GLY A 277 3.71 2.44 -1.83
C GLY A 277 2.85 2.98 -2.97
N GLY A 278 1.55 2.67 -2.96
CA GLY A 278 0.58 3.22 -3.91
C GLY A 278 0.44 4.74 -3.81
N PHE A 279 0.37 5.27 -2.61
CA PHE A 279 0.34 6.71 -2.37
C PHE A 279 1.58 7.41 -2.95
N LEU A 280 2.77 6.90 -2.65
CA LEU A 280 4.04 7.43 -3.16
C LEU A 280 4.15 7.29 -4.69
N PHE A 281 3.73 6.15 -5.25
CA PHE A 281 3.71 5.93 -6.69
C PHE A 281 2.83 6.97 -7.40
N HIS A 282 1.61 7.17 -6.93
CA HIS A 282 0.66 8.10 -7.53
C HIS A 282 0.99 9.57 -7.27
N THR A 283 1.97 9.89 -6.42
CA THR A 283 2.49 11.25 -6.33
C THR A 283 3.07 11.70 -7.66
N PHE A 284 3.78 10.81 -8.34
CA PHE A 284 4.43 11.14 -9.62
C PHE A 284 3.65 10.66 -10.84
N TRP A 285 2.90 9.56 -10.70
CA TRP A 285 2.16 8.92 -11.78
C TRP A 285 0.78 9.55 -12.01
N GLU A 286 0.09 9.15 -13.10
CA GLU A 286 -1.30 9.53 -13.35
C GLU A 286 -2.17 9.34 -12.10
N ALA A 287 -2.96 10.36 -11.76
CA ALA A 287 -3.96 10.30 -10.70
C ALA A 287 -5.30 9.82 -11.25
N ASN A 288 -5.94 8.88 -10.55
CA ASN A 288 -7.31 8.49 -10.82
C ASN A 288 -7.89 7.78 -9.58
N SER A 289 -9.04 8.22 -9.10
CA SER A 289 -9.64 7.65 -7.88
C SER A 289 -10.04 6.17 -8.02
N ARG A 290 -10.33 5.67 -9.22
CA ARG A 290 -10.60 4.23 -9.44
C ARG A 290 -9.43 3.31 -9.05
N TYR A 291 -8.21 3.83 -9.03
CA TYR A 291 -7.04 3.07 -8.61
C TYR A 291 -7.01 2.83 -7.12
N ILE A 292 -7.61 3.75 -6.37
CA ILE A 292 -7.69 3.69 -4.92
C ILE A 292 -8.63 2.58 -4.45
N PHE A 293 -9.55 2.12 -5.28
CA PHE A 293 -10.44 1.01 -4.95
C PHE A 293 -9.66 -0.25 -4.52
N SER A 294 -8.61 -0.63 -5.24
CA SER A 294 -7.77 -1.77 -4.88
C SER A 294 -7.07 -1.60 -3.53
N TYR A 295 -6.60 -0.39 -3.23
CA TYR A 295 -5.99 -0.09 -1.92
C TYR A 295 -7.01 -0.07 -0.80
N SER A 296 -8.24 0.40 -1.08
CA SER A 296 -9.34 0.38 -0.12
C SER A 296 -9.70 -1.04 0.29
N LEU A 297 -9.69 -2.01 -0.64
CA LEU A 297 -9.87 -3.43 -0.32
C LEU A 297 -8.77 -3.95 0.62
N LEU A 298 -7.51 -3.54 0.40
CA LEU A 298 -6.40 -3.90 1.29
C LEU A 298 -6.54 -3.27 2.69
N LEU A 299 -7.22 -2.14 2.80
CA LEU A 299 -7.46 -1.46 4.09
C LEU A 299 -8.62 -2.04 4.90
N MET A 300 -9.55 -2.78 4.29
CA MET A 300 -10.74 -3.31 4.97
C MET A 300 -10.45 -4.14 6.23
N PRO A 301 -9.48 -5.09 6.25
CA PRO A 301 -9.17 -5.86 7.46
C PRO A 301 -8.71 -4.97 8.62
N TYR A 302 -7.93 -3.93 8.33
CA TYR A 302 -7.45 -2.98 9.34
C TYR A 302 -8.58 -2.10 9.86
N CYS A 303 -9.47 -1.66 8.97
CA CYS A 303 -10.67 -0.93 9.34
C CYS A 303 -11.55 -1.76 10.28
N GLY A 304 -11.85 -3.02 9.92
CA GLY A 304 -12.67 -3.91 10.75
C GLY A 304 -12.08 -4.10 12.15
N THR A 305 -10.78 -4.35 12.24
CA THR A 305 -10.08 -4.47 13.53
C THR A 305 -10.11 -3.16 14.32
N GLY A 306 -9.93 -2.02 13.66
CA GLY A 306 -9.94 -0.69 14.30
C GLY A 306 -11.33 -0.33 14.84
N VAL A 307 -12.37 -0.55 14.05
CA VAL A 307 -13.77 -0.33 14.46
C VAL A 307 -14.12 -1.21 15.67
N TYR A 308 -13.80 -2.52 15.61
CA TYR A 308 -14.01 -3.43 16.73
C TYR A 308 -13.30 -2.94 18.01
N THR A 309 -12.03 -2.57 17.91
CA THR A 309 -11.24 -2.06 19.04
C THR A 309 -11.84 -0.77 19.60
N GLY A 310 -12.29 0.14 18.74
CA GLY A 310 -12.95 1.38 19.12
C GLY A 310 -14.25 1.13 19.90
N LEU A 311 -15.11 0.25 19.41
CA LEU A 311 -16.36 -0.12 20.07
C LEU A 311 -16.11 -0.78 21.43
N CYS A 312 -15.12 -1.67 21.55
CA CYS A 312 -14.76 -2.28 22.84
C CYS A 312 -14.34 -1.21 23.86
N ARG A 313 -13.53 -0.22 23.46
CA ARG A 313 -13.10 0.87 24.35
C ARG A 313 -14.26 1.75 24.82
N ILE A 314 -15.19 2.07 23.92
CA ILE A 314 -16.40 2.84 24.25
C ILE A 314 -17.22 2.07 25.28
N ARG A 315 -17.48 0.79 25.02
CA ARG A 315 -18.22 -0.09 25.95
C ARG A 315 -17.58 -0.13 27.33
N ASP A 316 -16.26 -0.32 27.42
CA ASP A 316 -15.52 -0.44 28.67
C ASP A 316 -15.47 0.90 29.41
N GLY A 317 -15.34 2.03 28.68
CA GLY A 317 -15.44 3.37 29.24
C GLY A 317 -16.82 3.73 29.78
N VAL A 318 -17.88 3.25 29.12
CA VAL A 318 -19.27 3.39 29.64
C VAL A 318 -19.44 2.56 30.90
N ARG A 319 -19.00 1.28 30.90
CA ARG A 319 -19.08 0.43 32.10
C ARG A 319 -18.37 1.03 33.32
N SER A 320 -17.19 1.60 33.14
CA SER A 320 -16.40 2.21 34.24
C SER A 320 -17.01 3.50 34.83
N ARG A 321 -17.99 4.11 34.17
CA ARG A 321 -18.72 5.29 34.68
C ARG A 321 -19.96 4.95 35.47
N PHE A 322 -20.46 3.71 35.34
CA PHE A 322 -21.67 3.24 36.00
C PHE A 322 -21.37 2.25 37.14
N HIS A 323 -20.09 2.00 37.45
CA HIS A 323 -19.57 1.35 38.63
C HIS A 323 -18.68 2.31 39.43
#